data_afb91a50a10bfdea51a57a901467bdb8
#
_entry.id   afb91a50a10bfdea51a57a901467bdb8
#
_cell.length_a   1.000
_cell.length_b   1.000
_cell.length_c   1.000
_cell.angle_alpha   90.00
_cell.angle_beta   90.00
_cell.angle_gamma   90.00
#
_symmetry.space_group_name_H-M   'P 1'
#
loop_
_entity.id
_entity.type
_entity.pdbx_description
1 polymer ?
#
loop_
_entity_poly.entity_id
_entity_poly.type
_entity_poly.pdbx_seq_one_letter_code
_entity_poly.pdbx_strand_id
1 'polypeptide(L)'
;MSNGTGSRPGDGAGQAGGTGGRRPRAGGATGQSGGRPERDPRAAARQQRAAAAREAAQARERRRRRMIVLASVLGVIIVAAVVGILVQNSRQDHKPVVIPATATGPDNGIVVGKADAPVTVEIYEDFQCPICKEFETTTGPTVQQLIDDGKIKAVYHMMSFIGPDSVRAANAGAAAAQEGKFKDLHDVLFANQGKTENSGAFTNDRLIELGAQAGLTSADFTSAVRSGRYDGYVAQVEDNASKRGVTGTPTIKVNGKTLSSDQLVPDAFKAAVNAAG
;
A
#
# COMPACT_ATOMS: atom_id res chain seq x y z
N MET A 1 14.79 -35.01 -34.66
CA MET A 1 15.88 -35.79 -34.09
C MET A 1 15.78 -35.61 -32.60
N SER A 2 15.14 -36.51 -31.99
CA SER A 2 15.56 -37.67 -31.17
C SER A 2 15.63 -37.28 -29.71
N ASN A 3 14.63 -37.62 -28.89
CA ASN A 3 14.52 -38.82 -28.02
C ASN A 3 15.34 -38.68 -26.72
N GLY A 4 14.79 -38.90 -25.58
CA GLY A 4 14.32 -40.02 -24.83
C GLY A 4 13.93 -39.60 -23.41
N THR A 5 12.79 -39.93 -22.96
CA THR A 5 12.27 -41.17 -22.36
C THR A 5 13.09 -41.74 -21.19
N GLY A 6 12.35 -42.03 -20.12
CA GLY A 6 12.69 -42.97 -19.07
C GLY A 6 12.10 -42.55 -17.74
N SER A 7 11.00 -42.99 -17.32
CA SER A 7 10.40 -44.24 -16.86
C SER A 7 10.52 -44.41 -15.36
N ARG A 8 9.35 -44.49 -14.69
CA ARG A 8 9.07 -45.30 -13.47
C ARG A 8 9.30 -46.78 -13.78
N PRO A 9 9.21 -47.75 -12.88
CA PRO A 9 8.44 -47.92 -11.62
C PRO A 9 9.17 -48.74 -10.54
N GLY A 10 8.44 -49.14 -9.51
CA GLY A 10 8.83 -50.21 -8.63
C GLY A 10 7.93 -50.41 -7.44
N ASP A 11 6.84 -51.10 -7.69
CA ASP A 11 6.04 -51.82 -6.68
C ASP A 11 6.86 -52.90 -5.99
N GLY A 12 6.51 -53.21 -4.75
CA GLY A 12 7.04 -54.36 -4.01
C GLY A 12 6.15 -54.74 -2.85
N ALA A 13 5.09 -55.45 -3.14
CA ALA A 13 4.29 -56.19 -2.19
C ALA A 13 5.07 -57.48 -1.74
N GLY A 14 4.88 -57.89 -0.51
CA GLY A 14 5.38 -59.15 0.03
C GLY A 14 4.50 -59.64 1.17
N GLN A 15 3.63 -60.55 0.81
CA GLN A 15 2.75 -61.33 1.64
C GLN A 15 3.44 -62.51 2.29
N ALA A 16 2.68 -63.09 3.19
CA ALA A 16 2.63 -64.51 3.68
C ALA A 16 3.38 -64.75 4.99
N GLY A 17 2.82 -65.37 6.00
CA GLY A 17 1.80 -66.37 6.09
C GLY A 17 2.31 -67.41 7.14
N GLY A 18 1.50 -67.96 7.99
CA GLY A 18 1.95 -69.00 8.83
C GLY A 18 1.03 -69.30 10.05
N THR A 19 0.02 -69.91 9.76
CA THR A 19 -0.87 -70.85 10.48
C THR A 19 -0.18 -71.73 11.56
N GLY A 20 -0.89 -72.01 12.68
CA GLY A 20 -0.55 -72.97 13.59
C GLY A 20 -1.44 -73.04 14.84
N GLY A 21 -2.58 -73.68 14.71
CA GLY A 21 -3.52 -73.90 15.76
C GLY A 21 -3.10 -74.98 16.70
N ARG A 22 -3.61 -74.95 17.93
CA ARG A 22 -4.03 -76.10 18.73
C ARG A 22 -4.90 -75.68 19.90
N ARG A 23 -6.14 -76.09 19.88
CA ARG A 23 -7.02 -76.33 21.04
C ARG A 23 -6.95 -77.78 21.37
N PRO A 24 -7.57 -78.34 22.48
CA PRO A 24 -7.86 -77.78 23.80
C PRO A 24 -7.46 -78.78 24.91
N ARG A 25 -7.49 -78.38 26.17
CA ARG A 25 -7.78 -79.37 27.23
C ARG A 25 -8.51 -78.71 28.40
N ALA A 26 -9.65 -79.29 28.70
CA ALA A 26 -10.49 -78.96 29.84
C ALA A 26 -9.87 -79.61 31.12
N GLY A 27 -10.16 -78.99 32.25
CA GLY A 27 -9.91 -79.66 33.53
C GLY A 27 -9.98 -78.68 34.72
N GLY A 28 -11.03 -78.83 35.55
CA GLY A 28 -10.90 -78.66 37.00
C GLY A 28 -11.46 -77.38 37.59
N ALA A 29 -12.73 -77.39 37.97
CA ALA A 29 -13.32 -76.51 38.92
C ALA A 29 -12.79 -76.70 40.32
N THR A 30 -12.27 -75.69 40.96
CA THR A 30 -12.33 -75.50 42.40
C THR A 30 -12.58 -74.05 42.72
N GLY A 31 -13.69 -73.80 43.41
CA GLY A 31 -14.10 -72.49 43.84
C GLY A 31 -13.13 -71.94 44.89
N GLN A 32 -12.76 -70.69 44.63
CA GLN A 32 -12.27 -69.84 45.69
C GLN A 32 -13.00 -68.52 45.57
N SER A 33 -13.79 -68.24 46.58
CA SER A 33 -14.40 -66.92 46.83
C SER A 33 -13.28 -65.89 47.01
N GLY A 34 -12.92 -65.27 45.91
CA GLY A 34 -12.01 -64.12 45.89
C GLY A 34 -12.74 -62.87 46.33
N GLY A 35 -12.54 -62.45 47.56
CA GLY A 35 -12.94 -61.16 48.07
C GLY A 35 -12.41 -60.05 47.14
N ARG A 36 -13.27 -59.19 46.70
CA ARG A 36 -12.93 -57.97 45.97
C ARG A 36 -11.87 -57.23 46.79
N PRO A 37 -10.68 -56.95 46.27
CA PRO A 37 -9.69 -56.19 47.04
C PRO A 37 -10.31 -54.82 47.40
N GLU A 38 -10.45 -54.60 48.67
CA GLU A 38 -10.89 -53.29 49.24
C GLU A 38 -9.87 -52.26 48.79
N ARG A 39 -10.31 -51.39 47.93
CA ARG A 39 -9.43 -50.33 47.37
C ARG A 39 -9.06 -49.39 48.52
N ASP A 40 -7.80 -49.45 48.92
CA ASP A 40 -7.28 -48.55 49.97
C ASP A 40 -7.60 -47.07 49.60
N PRO A 41 -8.48 -46.39 50.36
CA PRO A 41 -8.88 -45.01 50.04
C PRO A 41 -7.69 -44.04 50.08
N ARG A 42 -6.61 -44.42 50.80
CA ARG A 42 -5.38 -43.61 50.85
C ARG A 42 -4.58 -43.71 49.55
N ALA A 43 -4.58 -44.90 48.87
CA ALA A 43 -3.92 -45.06 47.58
C ALA A 43 -4.67 -44.30 46.48
N ALA A 44 -6.01 -44.31 46.48
CA ALA A 44 -6.83 -43.55 45.56
C ALA A 44 -6.60 -42.03 45.71
N ALA A 45 -6.58 -41.53 46.96
CA ALA A 45 -6.29 -40.14 47.23
C ALA A 45 -4.89 -39.67 46.80
N ARG A 46 -3.87 -40.54 46.95
CA ARG A 46 -2.51 -40.26 46.43
C ARG A 46 -2.49 -40.18 44.89
N GLN A 47 -3.18 -41.09 44.21
CA GLN A 47 -3.27 -41.06 42.74
C GLN A 47 -3.98 -39.82 42.24
N GLN A 48 -5.08 -39.40 42.88
CA GLN A 48 -5.81 -38.16 42.52
C GLN A 48 -4.93 -36.91 42.72
N ARG A 49 -4.20 -36.82 43.83
CA ARG A 49 -3.25 -35.72 44.07
C ARG A 49 -2.12 -35.70 43.06
N ALA A 50 -1.58 -36.84 42.69
CA ALA A 50 -0.53 -36.96 41.67
C ALA A 50 -1.05 -36.59 40.26
N ALA A 51 -2.30 -36.95 39.90
CA ALA A 51 -2.93 -36.57 38.67
C ALA A 51 -3.17 -35.05 38.61
N ALA A 52 -3.75 -34.46 39.64
CA ALA A 52 -3.97 -33.00 39.74
C ALA A 52 -2.64 -32.23 39.68
N ALA A 53 -1.57 -32.72 40.31
CA ALA A 53 -0.26 -32.09 40.24
C ALA A 53 0.33 -32.12 38.81
N ARG A 54 0.13 -33.24 38.09
CA ARG A 54 0.56 -33.35 36.68
C ARG A 54 -0.22 -32.40 35.75
N GLU A 55 -1.53 -32.33 35.93
CA GLU A 55 -2.37 -31.41 35.18
C GLU A 55 -2.00 -29.94 35.45
N ALA A 56 -1.78 -29.56 36.70
CA ALA A 56 -1.34 -28.23 37.08
C ALA A 56 0.05 -27.88 36.47
N ALA A 57 0.98 -28.87 36.45
CA ALA A 57 2.29 -28.68 35.83
C ALA A 57 2.18 -28.48 34.32
N GLN A 58 1.36 -29.30 33.65
CA GLN A 58 1.11 -29.18 32.20
C GLN A 58 0.42 -27.84 31.86
N ALA A 59 -0.54 -27.41 32.68
CA ALA A 59 -1.21 -26.13 32.50
C ALA A 59 -0.23 -24.93 32.62
N ARG A 60 0.69 -25.00 33.62
CA ARG A 60 1.75 -23.97 33.78
C ARG A 60 2.71 -23.98 32.59
N GLU A 61 3.08 -25.12 32.08
CA GLU A 61 3.98 -25.23 30.92
C GLU A 61 3.33 -24.70 29.65
N ARG A 62 2.05 -25.05 29.39
CA ARG A 62 1.28 -24.51 28.26
C ARG A 62 1.14 -23.01 28.36
N ARG A 63 0.88 -22.45 29.56
CA ARG A 63 0.80 -21.01 29.80
C ARG A 63 2.14 -20.33 29.53
N ARG A 64 3.24 -20.90 30.03
CA ARG A 64 4.60 -20.39 29.79
C ARG A 64 4.95 -20.38 28.31
N ARG A 65 4.66 -21.47 27.57
CA ARG A 65 4.90 -21.57 26.13
C ARG A 65 4.08 -20.50 25.37
N ARG A 66 2.79 -20.32 25.72
CA ARG A 66 1.96 -19.27 25.12
C ARG A 66 2.52 -17.88 25.40
N MET A 67 2.96 -17.60 26.59
CA MET A 67 3.57 -16.31 26.94
C MET A 67 4.88 -16.08 26.18
N ILE A 68 5.71 -17.08 26.03
CA ILE A 68 6.95 -16.98 25.24
C ILE A 68 6.62 -16.70 23.77
N VAL A 69 5.66 -17.42 23.18
CA VAL A 69 5.25 -17.21 21.78
C VAL A 69 4.67 -15.79 21.58
N LEU A 70 3.80 -15.35 22.49
CA LEU A 70 3.25 -13.99 22.43
C LEU A 70 4.32 -12.92 22.57
N ALA A 71 5.26 -13.09 23.50
CA ALA A 71 6.39 -12.17 23.67
C ALA A 71 7.31 -12.15 22.43
N SER A 72 7.54 -13.32 21.81
CA SER A 72 8.35 -13.41 20.58
C SER A 72 7.66 -12.71 19.39
N VAL A 73 6.33 -12.92 19.23
CA VAL A 73 5.56 -12.26 18.17
C VAL A 73 5.56 -10.74 18.38
N LEU A 74 5.33 -10.28 19.63
CA LEU A 74 5.39 -8.87 19.95
C LEU A 74 6.78 -8.27 19.68
N GLY A 75 7.85 -9.00 20.04
CA GLY A 75 9.23 -8.61 19.75
C GLY A 75 9.48 -8.43 18.24
N VAL A 76 9.01 -9.38 17.42
CA VAL A 76 9.13 -9.28 15.95
C VAL A 76 8.37 -8.08 15.40
N ILE A 77 7.15 -7.82 15.89
CA ILE A 77 6.35 -6.66 15.48
C ILE A 77 7.06 -5.35 15.84
N ILE A 78 7.62 -5.24 17.06
CA ILE A 78 8.37 -4.06 17.48
C ILE A 78 9.62 -3.85 16.60
N VAL A 79 10.38 -4.92 16.34
CA VAL A 79 11.55 -4.84 15.46
C VAL A 79 11.14 -4.42 14.05
N ALA A 80 10.08 -5.00 13.49
CA ALA A 80 9.56 -4.62 12.17
C ALA A 80 9.10 -3.15 12.14
N ALA A 81 8.42 -2.67 13.19
CA ALA A 81 8.03 -1.28 13.32
C ALA A 81 9.23 -0.34 13.42
N VAL A 82 10.24 -0.66 14.23
CA VAL A 82 11.46 0.13 14.36
C VAL A 82 12.24 0.16 13.05
N VAL A 83 12.40 -1.00 12.39
CA VAL A 83 13.04 -1.06 11.06
C VAL A 83 12.24 -0.27 10.04
N GLY A 84 10.90 -0.36 10.05
CA GLY A 84 10.03 0.45 9.21
C GLY A 84 10.23 1.95 9.42
N ILE A 85 10.26 2.41 10.67
CA ILE A 85 10.51 3.82 11.04
C ILE A 85 11.92 4.24 10.62
N LEU A 86 12.95 3.41 10.86
CA LEU A 86 14.33 3.73 10.47
C LEU A 86 14.49 3.79 8.95
N VAL A 87 13.85 2.88 8.20
CA VAL A 87 13.83 2.89 6.73
C VAL A 87 13.04 4.09 6.21
N GLN A 88 11.92 4.45 6.85
CA GLN A 88 11.16 5.64 6.51
C GLN A 88 11.96 6.92 6.80
N ASN A 89 12.61 7.02 7.96
CA ASN A 89 13.48 8.16 8.29
C ASN A 89 14.72 8.26 7.39
N SER A 90 15.34 7.14 7.01
CA SER A 90 16.49 7.16 6.08
C SER A 90 16.08 7.50 4.64
N ARG A 91 14.81 7.27 4.26
CA ARG A 91 14.25 7.73 2.98
C ARG A 91 13.88 9.22 3.01
N GLN A 92 13.69 9.79 4.19
CA GLN A 92 13.52 11.23 4.43
C GLN A 92 14.87 11.94 4.63
N ASP A 93 15.99 11.31 4.26
CA ASP A 93 17.29 11.99 4.21
C ASP A 93 17.13 13.26 3.40
N HIS A 94 17.06 14.33 4.11
CA HIS A 94 16.89 15.75 3.88
C HIS A 94 17.49 16.23 2.55
N LYS A 95 16.90 15.77 1.41
CA LYS A 95 17.12 16.49 0.17
C LYS A 95 16.56 17.89 0.41
N PRO A 96 17.32 18.93 0.13
CA PRO A 96 16.85 20.29 0.33
C PRO A 96 15.53 20.45 -0.45
N VAL A 97 14.51 21.01 0.21
CA VAL A 97 13.24 21.28 -0.45
C VAL A 97 13.47 22.40 -1.46
N VAL A 98 13.49 22.02 -2.73
CA VAL A 98 13.54 22.98 -3.84
C VAL A 98 12.11 23.19 -4.32
N ILE A 99 11.59 24.40 -4.18
CA ILE A 99 10.22 24.74 -4.57
C ILE A 99 10.24 25.24 -6.02
N PRO A 100 9.42 24.69 -6.94
CA PRO A 100 9.32 25.18 -8.31
C PRO A 100 8.83 26.63 -8.37
N ALA A 101 9.25 27.38 -9.36
CA ALA A 101 8.94 28.82 -9.49
C ALA A 101 7.43 29.13 -9.53
N THR A 102 6.62 28.24 -10.11
CA THR A 102 5.17 28.41 -10.20
C THR A 102 4.39 27.80 -9.04
N ALA A 103 5.08 27.18 -8.07
CA ALA A 103 4.46 26.62 -6.86
C ALA A 103 4.24 27.73 -5.81
N THR A 104 3.42 28.71 -6.15
CA THR A 104 3.13 29.93 -5.36
C THR A 104 1.77 29.90 -4.69
N GLY A 105 1.00 28.85 -4.90
CA GLY A 105 -0.30 28.66 -4.29
C GLY A 105 -0.26 28.23 -2.81
N PRO A 106 -1.43 28.04 -2.18
CA PRO A 106 -1.51 27.46 -0.85
C PRO A 106 -0.65 26.19 -0.73
N ASP A 107 0.07 26.06 0.37
CA ASP A 107 0.97 24.93 0.64
C ASP A 107 1.97 24.60 -0.49
N ASN A 108 2.43 25.62 -1.21
CA ASN A 108 3.30 25.50 -2.37
C ASN A 108 2.67 24.69 -3.53
N GLY A 109 1.33 24.73 -3.68
CA GLY A 109 0.66 24.16 -4.85
C GLY A 109 1.06 24.91 -6.12
N ILE A 110 1.13 24.19 -7.23
CA ILE A 110 1.49 24.71 -8.55
C ILE A 110 0.30 25.49 -9.12
N VAL A 111 0.48 26.78 -9.37
CA VAL A 111 -0.60 27.65 -9.86
C VAL A 111 -0.66 27.66 -11.39
N VAL A 112 -1.85 27.44 -11.93
CA VAL A 112 -2.18 27.56 -13.35
C VAL A 112 -3.35 28.55 -13.49
N GLY A 113 -3.20 29.52 -14.36
CA GLY A 113 -4.19 30.60 -14.56
C GLY A 113 -3.74 31.92 -13.98
N LYS A 114 -4.66 32.92 -14.01
CA LYS A 114 -4.39 34.29 -13.55
C LYS A 114 -4.38 34.34 -12.03
N ALA A 115 -3.35 34.96 -11.45
CA ALA A 115 -3.20 35.06 -10.00
C ALA A 115 -4.38 35.78 -9.30
N ASP A 116 -5.00 36.70 -9.99
CA ASP A 116 -6.14 37.52 -9.54
C ASP A 116 -7.51 36.92 -9.88
N ALA A 117 -7.57 35.69 -10.42
CA ALA A 117 -8.84 35.01 -10.70
C ALA A 117 -9.68 34.88 -9.40
N PRO A 118 -11.02 35.18 -9.49
CA PRO A 118 -11.86 35.28 -8.31
C PRO A 118 -12.04 33.97 -7.52
N VAL A 119 -11.97 32.84 -8.21
CA VAL A 119 -12.18 31.53 -7.58
C VAL A 119 -10.89 30.72 -7.59
N THR A 120 -10.53 30.16 -6.45
CA THR A 120 -9.41 29.23 -6.33
C THR A 120 -9.94 27.80 -6.32
N VAL A 121 -9.41 26.97 -7.23
CA VAL A 121 -9.69 25.53 -7.29
C VAL A 121 -8.44 24.79 -6.93
N GLU A 122 -8.41 24.14 -5.76
CA GLU A 122 -7.31 23.25 -5.35
C GLU A 122 -7.62 21.83 -5.84
N ILE A 123 -6.64 21.24 -6.52
CA ILE A 123 -6.75 19.92 -7.19
C ILE A 123 -5.65 19.03 -6.65
N TYR A 124 -6.03 17.99 -5.91
CA TYR A 124 -5.13 16.97 -5.36
C TYR A 124 -5.24 15.71 -6.20
N GLU A 125 -4.19 15.36 -6.91
CA GLU A 125 -4.17 14.28 -7.89
C GLU A 125 -2.87 13.47 -7.82
N ASP A 126 -2.96 12.19 -8.22
CA ASP A 126 -1.80 11.33 -8.44
C ASP A 126 -1.81 10.86 -9.90
N PHE A 127 -0.68 11.00 -10.59
CA PHE A 127 -0.55 10.62 -12.00
C PHE A 127 -0.81 9.14 -12.29
N GLN A 128 -0.78 8.29 -11.27
CA GLN A 128 -1.12 6.88 -11.40
C GLN A 128 -2.58 6.56 -11.06
N CYS A 129 -3.34 7.50 -10.46
CA CYS A 129 -4.71 7.28 -10.03
C CYS A 129 -5.66 7.19 -11.24
N PRO A 130 -6.36 6.05 -11.47
CA PRO A 130 -7.27 5.90 -12.60
C PRO A 130 -8.46 6.88 -12.55
N ILE A 131 -8.97 7.18 -11.35
CA ILE A 131 -10.09 8.10 -11.17
C ILE A 131 -9.67 9.55 -11.43
N CYS A 132 -8.39 9.92 -11.16
CA CYS A 132 -7.84 11.21 -11.55
C CYS A 132 -7.78 11.33 -13.08
N LYS A 133 -7.33 10.29 -13.77
CA LYS A 133 -7.38 10.25 -15.24
C LYS A 133 -8.79 10.42 -15.78
N GLU A 134 -9.78 9.77 -15.17
CA GLU A 134 -11.18 9.92 -15.54
C GLU A 134 -11.63 11.38 -15.36
N PHE A 135 -11.32 12.01 -14.22
CA PHE A 135 -11.60 13.42 -13.96
C PHE A 135 -10.93 14.32 -15.00
N GLU A 136 -9.65 14.14 -15.28
CA GLU A 136 -8.93 14.96 -16.27
C GLU A 136 -9.45 14.74 -17.69
N THR A 137 -9.89 13.54 -18.05
CA THR A 137 -10.47 13.28 -19.38
C THR A 137 -11.85 13.89 -19.55
N THR A 138 -12.67 13.87 -18.49
CA THR A 138 -14.10 14.30 -18.57
C THR A 138 -14.28 15.76 -18.18
N THR A 139 -13.70 16.19 -17.07
CA THR A 139 -13.91 17.51 -16.46
C THR A 139 -12.73 18.44 -16.66
N GLY A 140 -11.53 17.91 -16.89
CA GLY A 140 -10.31 18.69 -17.19
C GLY A 140 -10.50 19.75 -18.29
N PRO A 141 -11.18 19.44 -19.43
CA PRO A 141 -11.48 20.47 -20.44
C PRO A 141 -12.32 21.64 -19.91
N THR A 142 -13.26 21.36 -18.99
CA THR A 142 -14.06 22.44 -18.33
C THR A 142 -13.20 23.25 -17.36
N VAL A 143 -12.31 22.60 -16.62
CA VAL A 143 -11.32 23.28 -15.75
C VAL A 143 -10.46 24.23 -16.59
N GLN A 144 -9.90 23.72 -17.71
CA GLN A 144 -9.06 24.51 -18.60
C GLN A 144 -9.82 25.72 -19.19
N GLN A 145 -11.04 25.48 -19.65
CA GLN A 145 -11.87 26.62 -20.18
C GLN A 145 -12.09 27.72 -19.11
N LEU A 146 -12.37 27.33 -17.86
CA LEU A 146 -12.57 28.29 -16.78
C LEU A 146 -11.28 29.05 -16.41
N ILE A 147 -10.11 28.40 -16.55
CA ILE A 147 -8.79 29.02 -16.41
C ILE A 147 -8.58 30.03 -17.52
N ASP A 148 -8.84 29.68 -18.79
CA ASP A 148 -8.66 30.54 -19.97
C ASP A 148 -9.59 31.75 -19.92
N ASP A 149 -10.81 31.55 -19.47
CA ASP A 149 -11.80 32.62 -19.22
C ASP A 149 -11.39 33.55 -18.05
N GLY A 150 -10.35 33.18 -17.28
CA GLY A 150 -9.91 33.92 -16.09
C GLY A 150 -10.88 33.84 -14.90
N LYS A 151 -11.79 32.89 -14.92
CA LYS A 151 -12.78 32.69 -13.84
C LYS A 151 -12.19 31.97 -12.63
N ILE A 152 -11.23 31.07 -12.86
CA ILE A 152 -10.53 30.33 -11.80
C ILE A 152 -9.02 30.44 -11.96
N LYS A 153 -8.34 30.26 -10.84
CA LYS A 153 -6.96 29.77 -10.80
C LYS A 153 -6.98 28.36 -10.23
N ALA A 154 -6.37 27.42 -10.94
CA ALA A 154 -6.18 26.08 -10.45
C ALA A 154 -4.86 25.99 -9.66
N VAL A 155 -4.88 25.29 -8.54
CA VAL A 155 -3.72 25.05 -7.68
C VAL A 155 -3.56 23.54 -7.57
N TYR A 156 -2.57 23.01 -8.28
CA TYR A 156 -2.33 21.58 -8.35
C TYR A 156 -1.40 21.11 -7.24
N HIS A 157 -1.80 20.08 -6.54
CA HIS A 157 -1.03 19.34 -5.53
C HIS A 157 -0.84 17.91 -6.02
N MET A 158 0.33 17.64 -6.63
CA MET A 158 0.59 16.33 -7.19
C MET A 158 0.98 15.36 -6.07
N MET A 159 0.07 14.44 -5.76
CA MET A 159 0.23 13.42 -4.75
C MET A 159 1.13 12.27 -5.25
N SER A 160 1.69 11.50 -4.32
CA SER A 160 2.69 10.48 -4.64
C SER A 160 2.58 9.20 -3.81
N PHE A 161 1.41 8.98 -3.19
CA PHE A 161 1.22 7.87 -2.23
C PHE A 161 1.01 6.50 -2.88
N ILE A 162 0.68 6.43 -4.18
CA ILE A 162 0.47 5.14 -4.86
C ILE A 162 1.78 4.36 -5.00
N GLY A 163 2.92 5.07 -5.15
CA GLY A 163 4.21 4.39 -5.16
C GLY A 163 5.32 5.09 -5.93
N PRO A 164 6.41 4.36 -6.25
CA PRO A 164 7.60 4.97 -6.83
C PRO A 164 7.38 5.66 -8.18
N ASP A 165 6.46 5.18 -9.02
CA ASP A 165 6.13 5.84 -10.29
C ASP A 165 5.44 7.18 -10.04
N SER A 166 4.58 7.31 -9.00
CA SER A 166 3.96 8.58 -8.61
C SER A 166 5.00 9.60 -8.16
N VAL A 167 5.96 9.19 -7.33
CA VAL A 167 7.05 10.08 -6.87
C VAL A 167 7.83 10.62 -8.07
N ARG A 168 8.20 9.77 -9.02
CA ARG A 168 8.93 10.18 -10.22
C ARG A 168 8.11 11.12 -11.12
N ALA A 169 6.82 10.79 -11.32
CA ALA A 169 5.93 11.61 -12.13
C ALA A 169 5.67 12.98 -11.49
N ALA A 170 5.44 13.04 -10.16
CA ALA A 170 5.29 14.30 -9.42
C ALA A 170 6.58 15.14 -9.44
N ASN A 171 7.77 14.52 -9.32
CA ASN A 171 9.06 15.21 -9.49
C ASN A 171 9.21 15.79 -10.90
N ALA A 172 8.81 15.05 -11.96
CA ALA A 172 8.82 15.56 -13.33
C ALA A 172 7.83 16.71 -13.50
N GLY A 173 6.63 16.61 -12.91
CA GLY A 173 5.65 17.71 -12.87
C GLY A 173 6.19 18.97 -12.22
N ALA A 174 6.91 18.83 -11.09
CA ALA A 174 7.58 19.95 -10.43
C ALA A 174 8.71 20.56 -11.29
N ALA A 175 9.48 19.72 -12.00
CA ALA A 175 10.48 20.18 -12.95
C ALA A 175 9.87 20.96 -14.13
N ALA A 176 8.72 20.50 -14.63
CA ALA A 176 7.97 21.21 -15.66
C ALA A 176 7.39 22.54 -15.14
N ALA A 177 6.94 22.57 -13.87
CA ALA A 177 6.47 23.78 -13.22
C ALA A 177 7.58 24.84 -13.12
N GLN A 178 8.82 24.43 -12.86
CA GLN A 178 9.98 25.32 -12.87
C GLN A 178 10.17 26.02 -14.21
N GLU A 179 9.82 25.36 -15.32
CA GLU A 179 9.94 25.90 -16.70
C GLU A 179 8.63 26.51 -17.21
N GLY A 180 7.59 26.64 -16.36
CA GLY A 180 6.28 27.19 -16.73
C GLY A 180 5.46 26.27 -17.66
N LYS A 181 5.81 24.99 -17.75
CA LYS A 181 5.18 23.99 -18.63
C LYS A 181 4.49 22.85 -17.88
N PHE A 182 4.08 23.13 -16.64
CA PHE A 182 3.41 22.13 -15.82
C PHE A 182 2.19 21.53 -16.51
N LYS A 183 1.27 22.37 -17.01
CA LYS A 183 0.01 21.90 -17.60
C LYS A 183 0.24 21.07 -18.86
N ASP A 184 1.22 21.45 -19.68
CA ASP A 184 1.57 20.71 -20.89
C ASP A 184 2.04 19.29 -20.54
N LEU A 185 2.92 19.17 -19.55
CA LEU A 185 3.40 17.85 -19.11
C LEU A 185 2.30 17.07 -18.37
N HIS A 186 1.53 17.72 -17.52
CA HIS A 186 0.42 17.13 -16.79
C HIS A 186 -0.53 16.37 -17.73
N ASP A 187 -0.96 17.02 -18.82
CA ASP A 187 -1.86 16.42 -19.80
C ASP A 187 -1.24 15.24 -20.52
N VAL A 188 0.04 15.37 -20.89
CA VAL A 188 0.81 14.28 -21.50
C VAL A 188 0.93 13.07 -20.54
N LEU A 189 1.16 13.31 -19.25
CA LEU A 189 1.30 12.22 -18.27
C LEU A 189 -0.03 11.47 -18.08
N PHE A 190 -1.16 12.17 -17.90
CA PHE A 190 -2.45 11.51 -17.80
C PHE A 190 -2.86 10.79 -19.09
N ALA A 191 -2.55 11.33 -20.26
CA ALA A 191 -2.77 10.65 -21.54
C ALA A 191 -1.97 9.34 -21.64
N ASN A 192 -0.76 9.30 -21.07
CA ASN A 192 0.15 8.15 -21.08
C ASN A 192 0.18 7.35 -19.77
N GLN A 193 -0.82 7.50 -18.92
CA GLN A 193 -0.93 6.75 -17.68
C GLN A 193 -0.92 5.23 -17.94
N GLY A 194 -0.11 4.50 -17.17
CA GLY A 194 -0.04 3.04 -17.26
C GLY A 194 -1.37 2.36 -16.92
N LYS A 195 -1.60 1.19 -17.50
CA LYS A 195 -2.80 0.38 -17.21
C LYS A 195 -2.81 -0.20 -15.78
N THR A 196 -1.65 -0.30 -15.18
CA THR A 196 -1.43 -0.85 -13.85
C THR A 196 -0.50 0.08 -13.08
N GLU A 197 -0.80 0.32 -11.82
CA GLU A 197 0.04 1.10 -10.92
C GLU A 197 1.43 0.47 -10.75
N ASN A 198 2.45 1.30 -10.65
CA ASN A 198 3.86 0.91 -10.49
C ASN A 198 4.35 -0.11 -11.54
N SER A 199 3.81 -0.03 -12.76
CA SER A 199 4.20 -0.88 -13.89
C SER A 199 5.47 -0.41 -14.62
N GLY A 200 6.10 0.68 -14.16
CA GLY A 200 7.22 1.32 -14.84
C GLY A 200 6.79 2.27 -15.97
N ALA A 201 5.51 2.65 -16.01
CA ALA A 201 5.01 3.62 -16.99
C ALA A 201 5.67 5.00 -16.83
N PHE A 202 6.17 5.33 -15.65
CA PHE A 202 6.83 6.58 -15.31
C PHE A 202 8.28 6.36 -14.81
N THR A 203 9.08 5.59 -15.58
CA THR A 203 10.53 5.59 -15.37
C THR A 203 11.13 6.95 -15.76
N ASN A 204 12.31 7.28 -15.23
CA ASN A 204 12.96 8.56 -15.55
C ASN A 204 13.18 8.74 -17.06
N ASP A 205 13.60 7.71 -17.77
CA ASP A 205 13.80 7.80 -19.23
C ASP A 205 12.47 8.03 -19.95
N ARG A 206 11.40 7.33 -19.53
CA ARG A 206 10.07 7.54 -20.11
C ARG A 206 9.52 8.94 -19.81
N LEU A 207 9.74 9.47 -18.61
CA LEU A 207 9.34 10.83 -18.23
C LEU A 207 10.07 11.90 -19.06
N ILE A 208 11.35 11.67 -19.40
CA ILE A 208 12.09 12.58 -20.28
C ILE A 208 11.53 12.54 -21.71
N GLU A 209 11.17 11.35 -22.22
CA GLU A 209 10.51 11.22 -23.53
C GLU A 209 9.14 11.93 -23.56
N LEU A 210 8.33 11.75 -22.50
CA LEU A 210 7.03 12.41 -22.35
C LEU A 210 7.20 13.91 -22.16
N GLY A 211 8.24 14.33 -21.45
CA GLY A 211 8.61 15.75 -21.33
C GLY A 211 8.92 16.37 -22.69
N ALA A 212 9.63 15.67 -23.55
CA ALA A 212 9.92 16.15 -24.89
C ALA A 212 8.64 16.36 -25.73
N GLN A 213 7.61 15.50 -25.57
CA GLN A 213 6.29 15.69 -26.19
C GLN A 213 5.58 16.95 -25.68
N ALA A 214 5.80 17.31 -24.40
CA ALA A 214 5.31 18.56 -23.80
C ALA A 214 6.23 19.78 -24.10
N GLY A 215 7.26 19.61 -24.93
CA GLY A 215 8.22 20.65 -25.28
C GLY A 215 9.26 20.96 -24.20
N LEU A 216 9.49 20.03 -23.26
CA LEU A 216 10.51 20.09 -22.21
C LEU A 216 11.77 19.36 -22.70
N THR A 217 12.65 20.08 -23.39
CA THR A 217 13.87 19.54 -23.98
C THR A 217 15.16 20.06 -23.35
N SER A 218 15.03 20.83 -22.25
CA SER A 218 16.17 21.43 -21.58
C SER A 218 17.04 20.40 -20.86
N ALA A 219 18.33 20.68 -20.73
CA ALA A 219 19.24 19.89 -19.91
C ALA A 219 18.85 19.94 -18.43
N ASP A 220 18.28 21.07 -17.99
CA ASP A 220 17.82 21.27 -16.60
C ASP A 220 16.63 20.37 -16.25
N PHE A 221 15.62 20.27 -17.12
CA PHE A 221 14.51 19.33 -16.96
C PHE A 221 15.02 17.90 -16.88
N THR A 222 15.83 17.48 -17.85
CA THR A 222 16.43 16.14 -17.89
C THR A 222 17.20 15.81 -16.62
N SER A 223 18.05 16.75 -16.16
CA SER A 223 18.82 16.60 -14.93
C SER A 223 17.93 16.52 -13.69
N ALA A 224 16.88 17.35 -13.61
CA ALA A 224 15.93 17.37 -12.50
C ALA A 224 15.16 16.06 -12.38
N VAL A 225 14.69 15.51 -13.51
CA VAL A 225 14.01 14.22 -13.54
C VAL A 225 14.95 13.09 -13.09
N ARG A 226 16.16 13.02 -13.62
CA ARG A 226 17.14 11.95 -13.31
C ARG A 226 17.60 11.98 -11.87
N SER A 227 17.82 13.17 -11.30
CA SER A 227 18.34 13.33 -9.93
C SER A 227 17.27 13.30 -8.83
N GLY A 228 15.98 13.35 -9.19
CA GLY A 228 14.92 13.56 -8.21
C GLY A 228 15.05 14.90 -7.50
N ARG A 229 15.37 15.98 -8.24
CA ARG A 229 15.64 17.31 -7.68
C ARG A 229 14.52 17.81 -6.77
N TYR A 230 13.28 17.48 -7.12
CA TYR A 230 12.08 17.93 -6.42
C TYR A 230 11.46 16.88 -5.50
N ASP A 231 12.13 15.75 -5.22
CA ASP A 231 11.60 14.72 -4.32
C ASP A 231 11.26 15.28 -2.94
N GLY A 232 12.07 16.20 -2.42
CA GLY A 232 11.79 16.89 -1.15
C GLY A 232 10.52 17.75 -1.20
N TYR A 233 10.27 18.42 -2.32
CA TYR A 233 9.03 19.16 -2.55
C TYR A 233 7.82 18.22 -2.67
N VAL A 234 7.95 17.11 -3.40
CA VAL A 234 6.91 16.09 -3.55
C VAL A 234 6.51 15.53 -2.19
N ALA A 235 7.49 15.19 -1.35
CA ALA A 235 7.22 14.73 0.02
C ALA A 235 6.53 15.81 0.88
N GLN A 236 6.88 17.09 0.70
CA GLN A 236 6.23 18.20 1.41
C GLN A 236 4.78 18.39 0.98
N VAL A 237 4.47 18.27 -0.32
CA VAL A 237 3.09 18.34 -0.85
C VAL A 237 2.24 17.24 -0.21
N GLU A 238 2.74 16.00 -0.15
CA GLU A 238 2.08 14.86 0.48
C GLU A 238 1.79 15.10 1.97
N ASP A 239 2.78 15.58 2.71
CA ASP A 239 2.66 15.88 4.15
C ASP A 239 1.66 17.02 4.40
N ASN A 240 1.69 18.08 3.60
CA ASN A 240 0.74 19.20 3.70
C ASN A 240 -0.69 18.76 3.37
N ALA A 241 -0.90 17.95 2.33
CA ALA A 241 -2.20 17.40 1.96
C ALA A 241 -2.79 16.54 3.08
N SER A 242 -1.97 15.67 3.68
CA SER A 242 -2.35 14.84 4.84
C SER A 242 -2.78 15.70 6.03
N LYS A 243 -2.03 16.77 6.37
CA LYS A 243 -2.38 17.72 7.43
C LYS A 243 -3.69 18.47 7.15
N ARG A 244 -4.06 18.64 5.90
CA ARG A 244 -5.34 19.25 5.48
C ARG A 244 -6.50 18.25 5.36
N GLY A 245 -6.30 17.00 5.80
CA GLY A 245 -7.31 15.95 5.80
C GLY A 245 -7.61 15.37 4.41
N VAL A 246 -6.71 15.55 3.43
CA VAL A 246 -6.80 14.85 2.15
C VAL A 246 -6.40 13.41 2.34
N THR A 247 -7.34 12.49 2.10
CA THR A 247 -7.17 11.05 2.33
C THR A 247 -7.23 10.22 1.04
N GLY A 248 -7.40 10.87 -0.11
CA GLY A 248 -7.49 10.19 -1.41
C GLY A 248 -7.54 11.15 -2.57
N THR A 249 -7.40 10.62 -3.77
CA THR A 249 -7.41 11.36 -5.02
C THR A 249 -8.45 10.82 -6.01
N PRO A 250 -9.05 11.68 -6.86
CA PRO A 250 -8.91 13.11 -6.80
C PRO A 250 -9.64 13.72 -5.59
N THR A 251 -9.07 14.74 -4.97
CA THR A 251 -9.77 15.62 -4.04
C THR A 251 -9.76 17.04 -4.63
N ILE A 252 -10.95 17.61 -4.84
CA ILE A 252 -11.09 18.93 -5.42
C ILE A 252 -11.72 19.87 -4.39
N LYS A 253 -11.15 21.07 -4.21
CA LYS A 253 -11.71 22.10 -3.33
C LYS A 253 -11.92 23.39 -4.12
N VAL A 254 -13.10 23.99 -3.98
CA VAL A 254 -13.44 25.30 -4.53
C VAL A 254 -13.50 26.29 -3.38
N ASN A 255 -12.64 27.30 -3.37
CA ASN A 255 -12.46 28.25 -2.28
C ASN A 255 -12.37 27.55 -0.90
N GLY A 256 -11.59 26.45 -0.83
CA GLY A 256 -11.36 25.65 0.38
C GLY A 256 -12.46 24.64 0.72
N LYS A 257 -13.63 24.66 0.04
CA LYS A 257 -14.71 23.68 0.27
C LYS A 257 -14.52 22.47 -0.63
N THR A 258 -14.40 21.29 -0.05
CA THR A 258 -14.30 20.02 -0.78
C THR A 258 -15.58 19.72 -1.53
N LEU A 259 -15.45 19.38 -2.82
CA LEU A 259 -16.55 18.90 -3.64
C LEU A 259 -16.81 17.41 -3.37
N SER A 260 -18.08 17.02 -3.46
CA SER A 260 -18.49 15.61 -3.45
C SER A 260 -18.28 14.96 -4.83
N SER A 261 -18.25 13.63 -4.89
CA SER A 261 -17.96 12.90 -6.13
C SER A 261 -18.95 13.21 -7.27
N ASP A 262 -20.21 13.46 -6.96
CA ASP A 262 -21.24 13.87 -7.92
C ASP A 262 -21.01 15.28 -8.49
N GLN A 263 -20.21 16.09 -7.82
CA GLN A 263 -19.81 17.43 -8.29
C GLN A 263 -18.54 17.41 -9.14
N LEU A 264 -17.92 16.28 -9.38
CA LEU A 264 -16.71 16.17 -10.20
C LEU A 264 -17.01 15.99 -11.70
N VAL A 265 -18.28 15.95 -12.11
CA VAL A 265 -18.68 15.94 -13.53
C VAL A 265 -18.80 17.37 -14.07
N PRO A 266 -18.61 17.60 -15.40
CA PRO A 266 -18.43 18.95 -15.99
C PRO A 266 -19.47 19.99 -15.57
N ASP A 267 -20.75 19.68 -15.71
CA ASP A 267 -21.82 20.65 -15.43
C ASP A 267 -21.94 20.97 -13.93
N ALA A 268 -21.84 19.95 -13.08
CA ALA A 268 -21.91 20.15 -11.63
C ALA A 268 -20.67 20.88 -11.10
N PHE A 269 -19.49 20.58 -11.65
CA PHE A 269 -18.25 21.30 -11.35
C PHE A 269 -18.37 22.77 -11.71
N LYS A 270 -18.83 23.07 -12.94
CA LYS A 270 -19.07 24.46 -13.40
C LYS A 270 -20.09 25.19 -12.54
N ALA A 271 -21.16 24.51 -12.12
CA ALA A 271 -22.14 25.08 -11.20
C ALA A 271 -21.54 25.40 -9.82
N ALA A 272 -20.70 24.51 -9.29
CA ALA A 272 -20.00 24.73 -8.01
C ALA A 272 -19.05 25.93 -8.08
N VAL A 273 -18.30 26.08 -9.17
CA VAL A 273 -17.42 27.24 -9.41
C VAL A 273 -18.24 28.53 -9.50
N ASN A 274 -19.32 28.54 -10.29
CA ASN A 274 -20.17 29.74 -10.45
C ASN A 274 -20.86 30.15 -9.14
N ALA A 275 -21.13 29.22 -8.23
CA ALA A 275 -21.70 29.52 -6.92
C ALA A 275 -20.66 30.09 -5.93
N ALA A 276 -19.38 30.02 -6.25
CA ALA A 276 -18.27 30.44 -5.38
C ALA A 276 -17.65 31.79 -5.79
N GLY A 277 -17.93 32.27 -7.01
CA GLY A 277 -17.50 33.57 -7.57
C GLY A 277 -18.68 34.46 -7.82
#